data_b7d24b97ca8a14d0a23b23c32c98a23d
#
_entry.id   b7d24b97ca8a14d0a23b23c32c98a23d
#
_cell.length_a   1.000
_cell.length_b   1.000
_cell.length_c   1.000
_cell.angle_alpha   90.00
_cell.angle_beta   90.00
_cell.angle_gamma   90.00
#
_symmetry.space_group_name_H-M   'P 1'
#
loop_
_entity.id
_entity.type
_entity.pdbx_description
1 polymer ?
#
loop_
_entity_poly.entity_id
_entity_poly.type
_entity_poly.pdbx_seq_one_letter_code
_entity_poly.pdbx_strand_id
1 'polypeptide(L)'
;MNKRSVGSIYEQLAAEQLINMGYSVLVCNYRIRFGEIDIIAKDGDTICFCEVKYRRDNGCGRALEAVGYSKQKKIISVARYYLMTHGLNEWTPCRFDVIAVDDDEVTVLKNAFEGSQ
;
A
#
# COMPACT_ATOMS: atom_id res chain seq x y z
N MET A 1 13.37 22.00 6.72
CA MET A 1 12.47 21.13 5.99
C MET A 1 12.13 19.89 6.81
N ASN A 2 10.92 19.49 6.74
CA ASN A 2 10.40 18.37 7.49
C ASN A 2 10.94 17.04 6.91
N LYS A 3 11.39 16.14 7.76
CA LYS A 3 11.87 14.82 7.33
C LYS A 3 10.81 14.01 6.60
N ARG A 4 9.55 14.30 6.89
CA ARG A 4 8.43 13.58 6.27
C ARG A 4 8.29 13.87 4.77
N SER A 5 8.88 14.95 4.30
CA SER A 5 8.67 15.40 2.93
C SER A 5 9.16 14.39 1.89
N VAL A 6 10.25 13.66 2.16
CA VAL A 6 10.77 12.68 1.21
C VAL A 6 9.80 11.53 1.03
N GLY A 7 9.37 10.91 2.14
CA GLY A 7 8.39 9.84 2.09
C GLY A 7 7.07 10.30 1.49
N SER A 8 6.64 11.52 1.86
CA SER A 8 5.38 12.06 1.35
C SER A 8 5.41 12.27 -0.16
N ILE A 9 6.56 12.63 -0.72
CA ILE A 9 6.69 12.82 -2.17
C ILE A 9 6.45 11.49 -2.89
N TYR A 10 7.07 10.42 -2.42
CA TYR A 10 6.89 9.10 -3.06
C TYR A 10 5.47 8.58 -2.89
N GLU A 11 4.89 8.81 -1.73
CA GLU A 11 3.50 8.42 -1.49
C GLU A 11 2.55 9.21 -2.38
N GLN A 12 2.84 10.49 -2.59
CA GLN A 12 2.03 11.32 -3.45
C GLN A 12 2.11 10.85 -4.91
N LEU A 13 3.31 10.52 -5.38
CA LEU A 13 3.47 9.99 -6.73
C LEU A 13 2.72 8.67 -6.89
N ALA A 14 2.79 7.82 -5.87
CA ALA A 14 2.08 6.55 -5.88
C ALA A 14 0.56 6.78 -5.93
N ALA A 15 0.05 7.69 -5.12
CA ALA A 15 -1.37 7.99 -5.08
C ALA A 15 -1.86 8.54 -6.42
N GLU A 16 -1.07 9.43 -7.03
CA GLU A 16 -1.42 10.00 -8.33
C GLU A 16 -1.50 8.92 -9.39
N GLN A 17 -0.56 7.98 -9.36
CA GLN A 17 -0.59 6.88 -10.33
C GLN A 17 -1.83 6.01 -10.14
N LEU A 18 -2.22 5.73 -8.91
CA LEU A 18 -3.43 4.96 -8.64
C LEU A 18 -4.66 5.67 -9.17
N ILE A 19 -4.74 6.98 -8.97
CA ILE A 19 -5.85 7.77 -9.48
C ILE A 19 -5.88 7.72 -11.01
N ASN A 20 -4.72 7.84 -11.65
CA ASN A 20 -4.62 7.75 -13.10
C ASN A 20 -5.06 6.38 -13.62
N MET A 21 -4.91 5.34 -12.83
CA MET A 21 -5.35 3.99 -13.18
C MET A 21 -6.83 3.76 -12.90
N GLY A 22 -7.52 4.76 -12.36
CA GLY A 22 -8.95 4.64 -12.07
C GLY A 22 -9.29 4.22 -10.65
N TYR A 23 -8.31 4.15 -9.76
CA TYR A 23 -8.55 3.82 -8.35
C TYR A 23 -9.07 5.04 -7.61
N SER A 24 -9.80 4.80 -6.53
CA SER A 24 -10.14 5.85 -5.57
C SER A 24 -9.20 5.71 -4.37
N VAL A 25 -8.50 6.78 -4.03
CA VAL A 25 -7.62 6.76 -2.85
C VAL A 25 -8.44 7.14 -1.65
N LEU A 26 -8.55 6.21 -0.69
CA LEU A 26 -9.40 6.39 0.49
C LEU A 26 -8.65 7.04 1.64
N VAL A 27 -7.44 6.56 1.93
CA VAL A 27 -6.64 7.04 3.07
C VAL A 27 -5.18 6.99 2.69
N CYS A 28 -4.43 8.03 3.06
CA CYS A 28 -2.97 8.01 2.98
C CYS A 28 -2.43 8.00 4.40
N ASN A 29 -1.38 7.21 4.62
CA ASN A 29 -0.72 7.11 5.93
C ASN A 29 -1.70 6.71 7.03
N TYR A 30 -2.33 5.57 6.84
CA TYR A 30 -3.23 5.03 7.86
C TYR A 30 -2.39 4.42 8.97
N ARG A 31 -2.38 5.07 10.12
CA ARG A 31 -1.57 4.65 11.27
C ARG A 31 -2.43 4.27 12.43
N ILE A 32 -2.08 3.15 13.04
CA ILE A 32 -2.67 2.74 14.29
C ILE A 32 -1.53 2.31 15.21
N ARG A 33 -1.87 1.93 16.41
CA ARG A 33 -0.92 1.62 17.45
C ARG A 33 0.15 0.59 17.05
N PHE A 34 -0.26 -0.43 16.31
CA PHE A 34 0.64 -1.55 16.00
C PHE A 34 1.11 -1.58 14.55
N GLY A 35 0.93 -0.51 13.80
CA GLY A 35 1.46 -0.48 12.44
C GLY A 35 0.82 0.56 11.58
N GLU A 36 1.23 0.56 10.30
CA GLU A 36 0.69 1.52 9.34
C GLU A 36 0.59 0.90 7.96
N ILE A 37 -0.27 1.50 7.14
CA ILE A 37 -0.40 1.18 5.73
C ILE A 37 -0.25 2.49 4.98
N ASP A 38 0.61 2.52 3.97
CA ASP A 38 0.93 3.75 3.27
C ASP A 38 -0.25 4.34 2.52
N ILE A 39 -0.98 3.49 1.79
CA ILE A 39 -2.16 3.94 1.04
C ILE A 39 -3.23 2.86 1.12
N ILE A 40 -4.46 3.27 1.40
CA ILE A 40 -5.62 2.41 1.26
C ILE A 40 -6.45 2.98 0.12
N ALA A 41 -6.69 2.17 -0.90
CA ALA A 41 -7.38 2.60 -2.11
C ALA A 41 -8.46 1.60 -2.48
N LYS A 42 -9.26 1.94 -3.45
CA LYS A 42 -10.34 1.08 -3.92
C LYS A 42 -10.26 0.96 -5.43
N ASP A 43 -10.23 -0.27 -5.91
CA ASP A 43 -10.21 -0.60 -7.32
C ASP A 43 -11.51 -1.35 -7.61
N GLY A 44 -12.52 -0.64 -8.15
CA GLY A 44 -13.84 -1.21 -8.26
C GLY A 44 -14.39 -1.53 -6.88
N ASP A 45 -14.68 -2.78 -6.62
CA ASP A 45 -15.19 -3.24 -5.33
C ASP A 45 -14.10 -3.75 -4.39
N THR A 46 -12.85 -3.78 -4.86
CA THR A 46 -11.75 -4.36 -4.10
C THR A 46 -11.00 -3.27 -3.34
N ILE A 47 -10.81 -3.49 -2.04
CA ILE A 47 -10.00 -2.59 -1.22
C ILE A 47 -8.55 -3.02 -1.33
N CYS A 48 -7.68 -2.07 -1.68
CA CYS A 48 -6.27 -2.32 -1.91
C CYS A 48 -5.46 -1.70 -0.79
N PHE A 49 -4.73 -2.54 -0.04
CA PHE A 49 -3.83 -2.08 1.01
C PHE A 49 -2.44 -2.04 0.42
N CYS A 50 -1.89 -0.84 0.26
CA CYS A 50 -0.71 -0.61 -0.55
C CYS A 50 0.49 -0.20 0.29
N GLU A 51 1.61 -0.83 0.04
CA GLU A 51 2.89 -0.45 0.61
C GLU A 51 3.70 0.23 -0.49
N VAL A 52 4.22 1.43 -0.19
CA VAL A 52 4.99 2.22 -1.15
C VAL A 52 6.47 2.01 -0.86
N LYS A 53 7.23 1.61 -1.88
CA LYS A 53 8.68 1.39 -1.76
C LYS A 53 9.40 2.19 -2.82
N TYR A 54 10.37 2.96 -2.38
CA TYR A 54 11.25 3.67 -3.29
C TYR A 54 12.51 2.84 -3.55
N ARG A 55 12.85 2.70 -4.81
CA ARG A 55 14.08 2.03 -5.21
C ARG A 55 14.75 2.84 -6.31
N ARG A 56 16.03 3.02 -6.19
CA ARG A 56 16.77 3.84 -7.10
C ARG A 56 17.09 3.12 -8.41
N ASP A 57 17.23 1.82 -8.33
CA ASP A 57 17.60 1.02 -9.49
C ASP A 57 16.48 0.04 -9.78
N ASN A 58 16.03 -0.07 -10.97
CA ASN A 58 15.33 -1.19 -11.53
C ASN A 58 14.46 -1.96 -10.55
N GLY A 59 13.63 -1.27 -9.85
CA GLY A 59 13.19 -1.66 -8.56
C GLY A 59 12.09 -2.68 -8.37
N CYS A 60 11.35 -3.11 -9.40
CA CYS A 60 10.16 -3.91 -9.16
C CYS A 60 10.41 -5.17 -8.34
N GLY A 61 11.38 -5.99 -8.73
CA GLY A 61 11.68 -7.20 -7.99
C GLY A 61 12.20 -6.92 -6.59
N ARG A 62 13.05 -5.92 -6.48
CA ARG A 62 13.63 -5.56 -5.20
C ARG A 62 12.62 -4.94 -4.25
N ALA A 63 11.69 -4.16 -4.80
CA ALA A 63 10.63 -3.59 -3.97
C ALA A 63 9.78 -4.70 -3.37
N LEU A 64 9.45 -5.70 -4.16
CA LEU A 64 8.67 -6.85 -3.67
C LEU A 64 9.44 -7.60 -2.60
N GLU A 65 10.73 -7.85 -2.80
CA GLU A 65 11.57 -8.53 -1.83
C GLU A 65 11.71 -7.75 -0.53
N ALA A 66 11.62 -6.42 -0.61
CA ALA A 66 11.77 -5.57 0.57
C ALA A 66 10.59 -5.66 1.52
N VAL A 67 9.46 -6.23 1.08
CA VAL A 67 8.32 -6.44 1.96
C VAL A 67 8.41 -7.87 2.51
N GLY A 68 9.22 -8.04 3.56
CA GLY A 68 9.44 -9.35 4.15
C GLY A 68 8.23 -9.86 4.91
N TYR A 69 8.32 -11.11 5.31
CA TYR A 69 7.20 -11.81 5.96
C TYR A 69 6.70 -11.08 7.20
N SER A 70 7.60 -10.60 8.03
CA SER A 70 7.25 -9.89 9.26
C SER A 70 6.44 -8.61 8.95
N LYS A 71 6.87 -7.86 7.94
CA LYS A 71 6.18 -6.66 7.52
C LYS A 71 4.81 -6.99 6.94
N GLN A 72 4.73 -8.06 6.15
CA GLN A 72 3.47 -8.51 5.59
C GLN A 72 2.45 -8.82 6.68
N LYS A 73 2.89 -9.50 7.74
CA LYS A 73 2.00 -9.83 8.86
C LYS A 73 1.48 -8.59 9.54
N LYS A 74 2.32 -7.58 9.71
CA LYS A 74 1.90 -6.31 10.31
C LYS A 74 0.88 -5.60 9.43
N ILE A 75 1.12 -5.55 8.13
CA ILE A 75 0.18 -4.93 7.19
C ILE A 75 -1.17 -5.64 7.24
N ILE A 76 -1.16 -6.97 7.26
CA ILE A 76 -2.39 -7.76 7.33
C ILE A 76 -3.16 -7.45 8.61
N SER A 77 -2.46 -7.33 9.74
CA SER A 77 -3.11 -6.99 11.02
C SER A 77 -3.75 -5.62 10.98
N VAL A 78 -3.05 -4.64 10.42
CA VAL A 78 -3.58 -3.29 10.29
C VAL A 78 -4.79 -3.27 9.36
N ALA A 79 -4.72 -4.04 8.26
CA ALA A 79 -5.82 -4.13 7.31
C ALA A 79 -7.07 -4.71 7.96
N ARG A 80 -6.92 -5.76 8.77
CA ARG A 80 -8.05 -6.35 9.48
C ARG A 80 -8.69 -5.34 10.43
N TYR A 81 -7.87 -4.55 11.10
CA TYR A 81 -8.37 -3.51 11.99
C TYR A 81 -9.16 -2.47 11.19
N TYR A 82 -8.65 -2.07 10.03
CA TYR A 82 -9.35 -1.13 9.17
C TYR A 82 -10.70 -1.67 8.75
N LEU A 83 -10.75 -2.91 8.30
CA LEU A 83 -11.99 -3.54 7.87
C LEU A 83 -13.00 -3.58 9.03
N MET A 84 -12.56 -4.00 10.19
CA MET A 84 -13.42 -4.11 11.36
C MET A 84 -14.00 -2.76 11.77
N THR A 85 -13.17 -1.73 11.82
CA THR A 85 -13.61 -0.41 12.31
C THR A 85 -14.42 0.37 11.28
N HIS A 86 -14.45 -0.08 10.04
CA HIS A 86 -15.22 0.56 8.97
C HIS A 86 -16.45 -0.25 8.58
N GLY A 87 -16.88 -1.17 9.46
CA GLY A 87 -18.09 -1.93 9.23
C GLY A 87 -18.00 -2.96 8.12
N LEU A 88 -16.78 -3.35 7.75
CA LEU A 88 -16.53 -4.35 6.74
C LEU A 88 -16.15 -5.67 7.41
N ASN A 89 -16.04 -6.73 6.63
CA ASN A 89 -15.79 -8.04 7.20
C ASN A 89 -14.84 -8.86 6.32
N GLU A 90 -14.63 -10.11 6.72
CA GLU A 90 -13.71 -11.01 6.02
C GLU A 90 -14.15 -11.35 4.59
N TRP A 91 -15.41 -11.09 4.26
CA TRP A 91 -15.92 -11.35 2.91
C TRP A 91 -15.73 -10.15 1.98
N THR A 92 -15.29 -9.01 2.50
CA THR A 92 -15.02 -7.84 1.69
C THR A 92 -13.84 -8.13 0.77
N PRO A 93 -14.00 -7.95 -0.56
CA PRO A 93 -12.86 -8.17 -1.45
C PRO A 93 -11.73 -7.22 -1.12
N CYS A 94 -10.54 -7.76 -0.94
CA CYS A 94 -9.36 -6.93 -0.70
C CYS A 94 -8.11 -7.65 -1.21
N ARG A 95 -7.07 -6.86 -1.43
CA ARG A 95 -5.78 -7.40 -1.83
C ARG A 95 -4.66 -6.51 -1.31
N PHE A 96 -3.46 -7.04 -1.32
CA PHE A 96 -2.27 -6.35 -0.84
C PHE A 96 -1.35 -6.07 -2.01
N ASP A 97 -1.09 -4.80 -2.25
CA ASP A 97 -0.31 -4.35 -3.40
C ASP A 97 0.97 -3.67 -2.91
N VAL A 98 2.01 -3.76 -3.72
CA VAL A 98 3.25 -3.01 -3.51
C VAL A 98 3.40 -2.03 -4.65
N ILE A 99 3.65 -0.78 -4.31
CA ILE A 99 3.85 0.27 -5.31
C ILE A 99 5.33 0.66 -5.29
N ALA A 100 6.02 0.32 -6.35
CA ALA A 100 7.44 0.59 -6.49
C ALA A 100 7.63 1.92 -7.21
N VAL A 101 8.31 2.84 -6.56
CA VAL A 101 8.64 4.14 -7.14
C VAL A 101 10.13 4.15 -7.44
N ASP A 102 10.49 4.34 -8.70
CA ASP A 102 11.87 4.35 -9.17
C ASP A 102 12.09 5.68 -9.89
N ASP A 103 12.65 6.64 -9.16
CA ASP A 103 12.85 8.01 -9.62
C ASP A 103 11.52 8.62 -10.10
N ASP A 104 11.20 8.50 -11.38
CA ASP A 104 9.98 9.07 -11.94
C ASP A 104 9.01 8.02 -12.46
N GLU A 105 9.33 6.75 -12.27
CA GLU A 105 8.46 5.68 -12.75
C GLU A 105 7.79 4.98 -11.58
N VAL A 106 6.48 4.78 -11.69
CA VAL A 106 5.70 4.14 -10.64
C VAL A 106 5.09 2.85 -11.19
N THR A 107 5.38 1.74 -10.53
CA THR A 107 4.87 0.43 -10.94
C THR A 107 4.02 -0.15 -9.81
N VAL A 108 2.81 -0.59 -10.14
CA VAL A 108 1.91 -1.20 -9.16
C VAL A 108 1.97 -2.71 -9.32
N LEU A 109 2.44 -3.39 -8.27
CA LEU A 109 2.51 -4.84 -8.22
C LEU A 109 1.27 -5.33 -7.49
N LYS A 110 0.26 -5.73 -8.25
CA LYS A 110 -1.02 -6.13 -7.68
C LYS A 110 -0.93 -7.50 -7.03
N ASN A 111 -1.61 -7.63 -5.91
CA ASN A 111 -1.71 -8.89 -5.19
C ASN A 111 -0.32 -9.46 -4.88
N ALA A 112 0.52 -8.62 -4.30
CA ALA A 112 1.92 -8.95 -4.06
C ALA A 112 2.10 -10.01 -2.98
N PHE A 113 1.15 -10.15 -2.07
CA PHE A 113 1.18 -11.22 -1.06
C PHE A 113 -0.25 -11.52 -0.58
N GLU A 114 -0.39 -12.68 0.06
CA GLU A 114 -1.70 -13.18 0.48
C GLU A 114 -2.06 -12.74 1.89
N GLY A 115 -3.32 -12.35 2.05
CA GLY A 115 -3.82 -11.92 3.36
C GLY A 115 -4.18 -13.03 4.31
N SER A 116 -4.11 -14.26 3.86
CA SER A 116 -4.50 -15.43 4.67
C SER A 116 -3.34 -16.04 5.44
N GLN A 117 -2.19 -15.46 5.39
CA GLN A 117 -1.00 -15.98 6.07
C GLN A 117 -1.09 -15.88 7.57
#